data_a8a1d16898cc13d92e57b98d2bae7f10
#
_entry.id   a8a1d16898cc13d92e57b98d2bae7f10
#
_cell.length_a   1.000
_cell.length_b   1.000
_cell.length_c   1.000
_cell.angle_alpha   90.00
_cell.angle_beta   90.00
_cell.angle_gamma   90.00
#
_symmetry.space_group_name_H-M   'P 1'
#
loop_
_entity.id
_entity.type
_entity.pdbx_description
1 polymer ?
#
loop_
_entity_poly.entity_id
_entity_poly.type
_entity_poly.pdbx_seq_one_letter_code
_entity_poly.pdbx_strand_id
1 'polypeptide(L)'
;MGIEIDLNIPKLILSRGLIYLVSKKGQLMKISRRTFCNYAATAVGSTLYLRSGSATAQQRTIIKPKRLQPGMTVGLVSPASNAPENEDISASLDFVRSLGFMVKAAPNLFSRNQYLAGTDRQRAQDLNSFFADPEIDGIFCTRGGYGAPRILPYLDYESIAANPKVFMGYSDITALLNAIQVKTGLVTYHGPMAFENFTDYTYEQFQRVIQNPEDLAQIGSPPEFELGPGRVERENRLTTISSGVAEGRLVGGNLSLLVTLLGTEYEPDFKGSILFLEDVYEPPYSIDRMLTHLWLAGKLEQVSGIAFGKFTNASYGSNTFSVEEVIRSRCGNLGVPVLKGLMIGHTEDQTVVPIGIPARLDADQGQLSLLEMSVN
;
A
#
# COMPACT_ATOMS: atom_id res chain seq x y z
N MET A 1 41.23 -3.18 6.13
CA MET A 1 41.75 -2.46 7.30
C MET A 1 40.68 -2.53 8.36
N GLY A 2 40.71 -3.58 9.22
CA GLY A 2 39.65 -3.84 10.22
C GLY A 2 39.79 -2.88 11.39
N ILE A 3 38.72 -2.24 11.76
CA ILE A 3 38.63 -1.47 13.00
C ILE A 3 38.25 -2.46 14.11
N GLU A 4 39.24 -2.83 14.92
CA GLU A 4 39.05 -3.58 16.15
C GLU A 4 38.55 -2.60 17.22
N ILE A 5 37.26 -2.72 17.61
CA ILE A 5 36.70 -1.97 18.74
C ILE A 5 36.99 -2.76 20.00
N ASP A 6 38.03 -2.34 20.75
CA ASP A 6 38.36 -2.90 22.09
C ASP A 6 37.32 -2.45 23.11
N LEU A 7 36.26 -3.27 23.28
CA LEU A 7 35.22 -3.08 24.32
C LEU A 7 35.82 -3.51 25.67
N ASN A 8 36.34 -2.56 26.43
CA ASN A 8 36.91 -2.69 27.76
C ASN A 8 35.85 -3.06 28.81
N ILE A 9 35.20 -4.22 28.65
CA ILE A 9 34.18 -4.73 29.56
C ILE A 9 34.89 -5.60 30.62
N PRO A 10 34.82 -5.26 31.92
CA PRO A 10 35.40 -6.09 32.97
C PRO A 10 34.75 -7.48 33.01
N LYS A 11 35.60 -8.52 33.04
CA LYS A 11 35.13 -9.91 33.13
C LYS A 11 34.38 -10.14 34.45
N LEU A 12 33.16 -10.63 34.36
CA LEU A 12 32.33 -11.03 35.48
C LEU A 12 32.45 -12.54 35.69
N ILE A 13 32.66 -12.98 36.92
CA ILE A 13 32.71 -14.38 37.30
C ILE A 13 31.60 -14.66 38.34
N LEU A 14 30.72 -15.62 38.03
CA LEU A 14 29.72 -16.15 38.92
C LEU A 14 30.23 -17.47 39.52
N SER A 15 30.45 -17.50 40.83
CA SER A 15 30.82 -18.72 41.53
C SER A 15 30.06 -18.85 42.84
N ARG A 16 29.39 -20.00 43.07
CA ARG A 16 28.62 -20.34 44.27
C ARG A 16 27.66 -19.26 44.77
N GLY A 17 26.94 -18.59 43.84
CA GLY A 17 25.94 -17.58 44.17
C GLY A 17 26.51 -16.19 44.51
N LEU A 18 27.81 -15.97 44.32
CA LEU A 18 28.50 -14.72 44.53
C LEU A 18 29.01 -14.14 43.18
N ILE A 19 28.95 -12.80 43.05
CA ILE A 19 29.33 -12.08 41.84
C ILE A 19 30.68 -11.40 42.12
N TYR A 20 31.65 -11.64 41.23
CA TYR A 20 32.99 -11.04 41.28
C TYR A 20 33.28 -10.25 40.01
N LEU A 21 33.89 -9.11 40.17
CA LEU A 21 34.43 -8.27 39.10
C LEU A 21 35.96 -8.46 39.05
N VAL A 22 36.48 -8.74 37.85
CA VAL A 22 37.94 -8.86 37.64
C VAL A 22 38.50 -7.48 37.36
N SER A 23 39.33 -6.95 38.24
CA SER A 23 40.03 -5.67 38.00
C SER A 23 41.06 -5.78 36.86
N LYS A 24 41.48 -4.64 36.30
CA LYS A 24 42.53 -4.58 35.27
C LYS A 24 43.88 -5.23 35.73
N LYS A 25 44.04 -5.41 37.03
CA LYS A 25 45.23 -6.10 37.61
C LYS A 25 44.95 -7.58 37.94
N GLY A 26 43.84 -8.16 37.48
CA GLY A 26 43.50 -9.59 37.70
C GLY A 26 42.97 -9.90 39.09
N GLN A 27 42.71 -8.93 39.95
CA GLN A 27 42.15 -9.15 41.29
C GLN A 27 40.63 -9.32 41.24
N LEU A 28 40.15 -10.32 41.99
CA LEU A 28 38.72 -10.57 42.16
C LEU A 28 38.11 -9.68 43.26
N MET A 29 37.19 -8.81 42.90
CA MET A 29 36.45 -7.98 43.85
C MET A 29 35.00 -8.52 43.95
N LYS A 30 34.60 -8.89 45.18
CA LYS A 30 33.23 -9.29 45.47
C LYS A 30 32.32 -8.07 45.41
N ILE A 31 31.25 -8.12 44.59
CA ILE A 31 30.27 -7.05 44.47
C ILE A 31 28.89 -7.48 44.96
N SER A 32 28.14 -6.55 45.55
CA SER A 32 26.79 -6.82 46.00
C SER A 32 25.82 -6.90 44.83
N ARG A 33 24.70 -7.63 45.00
CA ARG A 33 23.61 -7.69 43.98
C ARG A 33 23.15 -6.28 43.58
N ARG A 34 23.07 -5.34 44.53
CA ARG A 34 22.67 -3.96 44.26
C ARG A 34 23.69 -3.24 43.39
N THR A 35 24.96 -3.43 43.64
CA THR A 35 26.07 -2.88 42.84
C THR A 35 26.08 -3.47 41.43
N PHE A 36 25.82 -4.78 41.30
CA PHE A 36 25.68 -5.44 40.00
C PHE A 36 24.49 -4.89 39.20
N CYS A 37 23.31 -4.71 39.80
CA CYS A 37 22.14 -4.13 39.14
C CYS A 37 22.41 -2.70 38.65
N ASN A 38 23.14 -1.89 39.43
CA ASN A 38 23.50 -0.55 39.02
C ASN A 38 24.48 -0.56 37.83
N TYR A 39 25.48 -1.44 37.80
CA TYR A 39 26.38 -1.60 36.65
C TYR A 39 25.67 -2.15 35.41
N ALA A 40 24.76 -3.11 35.59
CA ALA A 40 23.94 -3.63 34.51
C ALA A 40 22.98 -2.57 33.93
N ALA A 41 22.36 -1.75 34.79
CA ALA A 41 21.50 -0.66 34.36
C ALA A 41 22.27 0.41 33.59
N THR A 42 23.51 0.73 33.99
CA THR A 42 24.35 1.71 33.29
C THR A 42 24.85 1.17 31.95
N ALA A 43 25.17 -0.14 31.87
CA ALA A 43 25.59 -0.77 30.61
C ALA A 43 24.43 -0.94 29.62
N VAL A 44 23.24 -1.25 30.10
CA VAL A 44 22.00 -1.33 29.26
C VAL A 44 21.56 0.07 28.82
N GLY A 45 21.66 1.07 29.72
CA GLY A 45 21.33 2.47 29.40
C GLY A 45 22.23 3.05 28.31
N SER A 46 23.54 2.79 28.37
CA SER A 46 24.48 3.27 27.33
C SER A 46 24.31 2.55 25.98
N THR A 47 23.92 1.27 25.97
CA THR A 47 23.66 0.52 24.72
C THR A 47 22.30 0.89 24.10
N LEU A 48 21.31 1.27 24.93
CA LEU A 48 20.03 1.80 24.44
C LEU A 48 20.13 3.25 23.93
N TYR A 49 20.98 4.09 24.55
CA TYR A 49 21.20 5.46 24.07
C TYR A 49 21.94 5.54 22.73
N LEU A 50 22.73 4.51 22.38
CA LEU A 50 23.43 4.45 21.08
C LEU A 50 22.57 3.84 19.95
N ARG A 51 21.38 3.29 20.26
CA ARG A 51 20.42 2.77 19.27
C ARG A 51 19.17 3.62 19.07
N SER A 52 18.99 4.68 19.82
CA SER A 52 17.99 5.70 19.53
C SER A 52 18.54 6.80 18.59
N GLY A 53 19.36 6.43 17.62
CA GLY A 53 19.40 7.15 16.38
C GLY A 53 18.01 6.98 15.78
N SER A 54 17.17 8.00 15.86
CA SER A 54 16.01 8.13 15.00
C SER A 54 16.54 7.94 13.59
N ALA A 55 16.35 6.75 13.00
CA ALA A 55 16.33 6.63 11.57
C ALA A 55 15.17 7.57 11.17
N THR A 56 15.47 8.82 10.91
CA THR A 56 14.61 9.65 10.08
C THR A 56 14.41 8.79 8.86
N ALA A 57 13.20 8.29 8.66
CA ALA A 57 12.84 7.63 7.44
C ALA A 57 13.22 8.60 6.33
N GLN A 58 14.33 8.34 5.68
CA GLN A 58 14.83 9.17 4.60
C GLN A 58 13.78 9.02 3.52
N GLN A 59 12.98 10.07 3.35
CA GLN A 59 11.89 10.09 2.38
C GLN A 59 12.51 9.74 1.02
N ARG A 60 12.22 8.53 0.53
CA ARG A 60 12.81 8.03 -0.71
C ARG A 60 12.42 8.95 -1.85
N THR A 61 13.31 9.17 -2.78
CA THR A 61 13.04 9.88 -4.03
C THR A 61 11.91 9.17 -4.75
N ILE A 62 10.92 9.94 -5.22
CA ILE A 62 9.82 9.40 -6.03
C ILE A 62 10.41 8.97 -7.37
N ILE A 63 10.18 7.72 -7.74
CA ILE A 63 10.54 7.15 -9.03
C ILE A 63 9.25 7.03 -9.86
N LYS A 64 9.15 7.79 -10.94
CA LYS A 64 8.03 7.73 -11.86
C LYS A 64 8.37 6.79 -13.01
N PRO A 65 7.50 5.83 -13.35
CA PRO A 65 7.69 5.01 -14.52
C PRO A 65 7.43 5.84 -15.79
N LYS A 66 7.85 5.31 -16.93
CA LYS A 66 7.50 5.85 -18.23
C LYS A 66 6.00 5.65 -18.49
N ARG A 67 5.32 6.64 -19.07
CA ARG A 67 3.92 6.51 -19.48
C ARG A 67 3.75 5.40 -20.52
N LEU A 68 2.61 4.73 -20.49
CA LEU A 68 2.26 3.72 -21.49
C LEU A 68 1.60 4.35 -22.70
N GLN A 69 1.97 3.88 -23.89
CA GLN A 69 1.41 4.31 -25.15
C GLN A 69 0.99 3.11 -25.99
N PRO A 70 0.00 3.25 -26.91
CA PRO A 70 -0.36 2.18 -27.85
C PRO A 70 0.87 1.64 -28.58
N GLY A 71 0.93 0.32 -28.76
CA GLY A 71 2.05 -0.40 -29.35
C GLY A 71 3.16 -0.82 -28.38
N MET A 72 3.18 -0.29 -27.14
CA MET A 72 4.08 -0.76 -26.08
C MET A 72 3.68 -2.15 -25.57
N THR A 73 4.61 -2.84 -24.94
CA THR A 73 4.39 -4.19 -24.40
C THR A 73 4.00 -4.14 -22.93
N VAL A 74 2.85 -4.71 -22.61
CA VAL A 74 2.38 -4.94 -21.24
C VAL A 74 2.54 -6.41 -20.85
N GLY A 75 3.25 -6.67 -19.77
CA GLY A 75 3.34 -7.99 -19.15
C GLY A 75 2.09 -8.28 -18.32
N LEU A 76 1.47 -9.45 -18.50
CA LEU A 76 0.32 -9.87 -17.71
C LEU A 76 0.76 -10.94 -16.70
N VAL A 77 0.48 -10.71 -15.41
CA VAL A 77 0.87 -11.56 -14.28
C VAL A 77 -0.34 -11.94 -13.41
N SER A 78 -0.26 -13.09 -12.74
CA SER A 78 -1.25 -13.52 -11.73
C SER A 78 -0.58 -13.63 -10.35
N PRO A 79 -0.36 -12.53 -9.61
CA PRO A 79 0.43 -12.58 -8.39
C PRO A 79 -0.35 -13.02 -7.13
N ALA A 80 -1.65 -13.23 -7.24
CA ALA A 80 -2.56 -13.58 -6.15
C ALA A 80 -3.32 -14.88 -6.42
N SER A 81 -4.66 -14.85 -6.50
CA SER A 81 -5.48 -16.01 -6.82
C SER A 81 -5.44 -16.34 -8.32
N ASN A 82 -5.67 -17.61 -8.64
CA ASN A 82 -5.94 -18.03 -10.01
C ASN A 82 -7.35 -17.58 -10.47
N ALA A 83 -7.56 -17.51 -11.77
CA ALA A 83 -8.89 -17.34 -12.35
C ALA A 83 -9.71 -18.63 -12.21
N PRO A 84 -11.06 -18.58 -12.18
CA PRO A 84 -11.90 -19.77 -12.17
C PRO A 84 -11.59 -20.70 -13.34
N GLU A 85 -11.52 -20.15 -14.56
CA GLU A 85 -11.24 -20.88 -15.79
C GLU A 85 -10.04 -20.29 -16.54
N ASN A 86 -9.38 -21.09 -17.38
CA ASN A 86 -8.30 -20.62 -18.23
C ASN A 86 -8.78 -19.64 -19.29
N GLU A 87 -10.04 -19.75 -19.70
CA GLU A 87 -10.68 -18.83 -20.65
C GLU A 87 -10.72 -17.40 -20.11
N ASP A 88 -10.93 -17.23 -18.82
CA ASP A 88 -10.89 -15.91 -18.16
C ASP A 88 -9.51 -15.26 -18.29
N ILE A 89 -8.44 -16.06 -18.19
CA ILE A 89 -7.08 -15.55 -18.39
C ILE A 89 -6.83 -15.21 -19.85
N SER A 90 -7.36 -16.01 -20.78
CA SER A 90 -7.29 -15.74 -22.21
C SER A 90 -8.02 -14.45 -22.56
N ALA A 91 -9.21 -14.23 -22.00
CA ALA A 91 -9.95 -12.97 -22.12
C ALA A 91 -9.15 -11.77 -21.57
N SER A 92 -8.43 -11.94 -20.46
CA SER A 92 -7.56 -10.91 -19.91
C SER A 92 -6.41 -10.54 -20.86
N LEU A 93 -5.86 -11.49 -21.60
CA LEU A 93 -4.86 -11.20 -22.65
C LEU A 93 -5.49 -10.39 -23.81
N ASP A 94 -6.71 -10.75 -24.22
CA ASP A 94 -7.43 -10.03 -25.27
C ASP A 94 -7.84 -8.64 -24.82
N PHE A 95 -8.22 -8.48 -23.54
CA PHE A 95 -8.49 -7.20 -22.94
C PHE A 95 -7.27 -6.26 -23.04
N VAL A 96 -6.07 -6.71 -22.66
CA VAL A 96 -4.85 -5.88 -22.78
C VAL A 96 -4.57 -5.48 -24.24
N ARG A 97 -4.80 -6.40 -25.17
CA ARG A 97 -4.69 -6.09 -26.63
C ARG A 97 -5.71 -5.05 -27.07
N SER A 98 -6.93 -5.10 -26.55
CA SER A 98 -7.99 -4.15 -26.89
C SER A 98 -7.66 -2.71 -26.47
N LEU A 99 -6.80 -2.54 -25.45
CA LEU A 99 -6.27 -1.22 -25.02
C LEU A 99 -5.17 -0.69 -25.96
N GLY A 100 -4.82 -1.43 -27.02
CA GLY A 100 -3.81 -1.05 -28.01
C GLY A 100 -2.39 -1.49 -27.65
N PHE A 101 -2.18 -2.35 -26.65
CA PHE A 101 -0.88 -2.84 -26.25
C PHE A 101 -0.53 -4.18 -26.89
N MET A 102 0.75 -4.44 -27.08
CA MET A 102 1.25 -5.81 -27.18
C MET A 102 1.21 -6.45 -25.78
N VAL A 103 0.89 -7.74 -25.72
CA VAL A 103 0.81 -8.42 -24.42
C VAL A 103 1.79 -9.60 -24.35
N LYS A 104 2.53 -9.68 -23.25
CA LYS A 104 3.41 -10.81 -22.92
C LYS A 104 2.85 -11.54 -21.70
N ALA A 105 2.50 -12.81 -21.87
CA ALA A 105 2.04 -13.66 -20.78
C ALA A 105 3.20 -14.11 -19.91
N ALA A 106 3.06 -14.02 -18.58
CA ALA A 106 4.07 -14.56 -17.67
C ALA A 106 4.17 -16.08 -17.78
N PRO A 107 5.34 -16.69 -17.54
CA PRO A 107 5.54 -18.14 -17.66
C PRO A 107 4.57 -18.95 -16.80
N ASN A 108 4.18 -18.46 -15.63
CA ASN A 108 3.27 -19.14 -14.72
C ASN A 108 1.84 -18.55 -14.72
N LEU A 109 1.47 -17.74 -15.71
CA LEU A 109 0.18 -17.03 -15.76
C LEU A 109 -1.03 -17.95 -15.59
N PHE A 110 -0.98 -19.18 -16.14
CA PHE A 110 -2.03 -20.20 -16.07
C PHE A 110 -1.84 -21.22 -14.95
N SER A 111 -0.84 -21.00 -14.08
CA SER A 111 -0.54 -21.96 -13.00
C SER A 111 -1.64 -21.97 -11.94
N ARG A 112 -1.87 -23.13 -11.34
CA ARG A 112 -2.85 -23.35 -10.29
C ARG A 112 -2.23 -24.11 -9.13
N ASN A 113 -2.43 -23.58 -7.92
CA ASN A 113 -2.09 -24.24 -6.67
C ASN A 113 -3.24 -23.98 -5.67
N GLN A 114 -4.29 -24.82 -5.75
CA GLN A 114 -5.55 -24.60 -5.03
C GLN A 114 -6.17 -23.24 -5.41
N TYR A 115 -6.33 -22.32 -4.46
CA TYR A 115 -6.85 -20.97 -4.69
C TYR A 115 -5.79 -19.96 -5.17
N LEU A 116 -4.52 -20.34 -5.27
CA LEU A 116 -3.41 -19.49 -5.70
C LEU A 116 -3.06 -19.72 -7.17
N ALA A 117 -2.56 -18.70 -7.84
CA ALA A 117 -2.06 -18.76 -9.20
C ALA A 117 -0.61 -19.31 -9.27
N GLY A 118 -0.40 -20.49 -8.68
CA GLY A 118 0.92 -21.14 -8.55
C GLY A 118 1.50 -21.00 -7.14
N THR A 119 2.72 -21.49 -6.97
CA THR A 119 3.47 -21.37 -5.71
C THR A 119 3.90 -19.92 -5.46
N ASP A 120 4.22 -19.58 -4.22
CA ASP A 120 4.70 -18.23 -3.86
C ASP A 120 5.94 -17.84 -4.70
N ARG A 121 6.87 -18.79 -4.92
CA ARG A 121 8.08 -18.57 -5.73
C ARG A 121 7.79 -18.34 -7.21
N GLN A 122 6.86 -19.09 -7.80
CA GLN A 122 6.47 -18.92 -9.21
C GLN A 122 5.87 -17.52 -9.43
N ARG A 123 4.93 -17.11 -8.57
CA ARG A 123 4.28 -15.80 -8.66
C ARG A 123 5.27 -14.63 -8.48
N ALA A 124 6.19 -14.74 -7.52
CA ALA A 124 7.26 -13.77 -7.33
C ALA A 124 8.24 -13.73 -8.49
N GLN A 125 8.61 -14.91 -9.04
CA GLN A 125 9.52 -15.03 -10.18
C GLN A 125 8.95 -14.35 -11.43
N ASP A 126 7.66 -14.50 -11.69
CA ASP A 126 6.99 -13.84 -12.80
C ASP A 126 7.10 -12.31 -12.69
N LEU A 127 6.81 -11.76 -11.51
CA LEU A 127 6.98 -10.32 -11.27
C LEU A 127 8.44 -9.87 -11.43
N ASN A 128 9.38 -10.54 -10.76
CA ASN A 128 10.80 -10.20 -10.83
C ASN A 128 11.33 -10.23 -12.27
N SER A 129 10.99 -11.27 -13.02
CA SER A 129 11.42 -11.42 -14.42
C SER A 129 10.85 -10.33 -15.30
N PHE A 130 9.59 -9.93 -15.09
CA PHE A 130 8.93 -8.90 -15.88
C PHE A 130 9.44 -7.48 -15.55
N PHE A 131 9.77 -7.21 -14.30
CA PHE A 131 10.45 -5.97 -13.98
C PHE A 131 11.86 -5.92 -14.62
N ALA A 132 12.59 -7.02 -14.63
CA ALA A 132 13.94 -7.07 -15.22
C ALA A 132 13.94 -7.10 -16.76
N ASP A 133 12.84 -7.45 -17.40
CA ASP A 133 12.76 -7.63 -18.87
C ASP A 133 12.66 -6.26 -19.57
N PRO A 134 13.66 -5.86 -20.37
CA PRO A 134 13.66 -4.57 -21.07
C PRO A 134 12.61 -4.47 -22.19
N GLU A 135 12.02 -5.57 -22.64
CA GLU A 135 10.97 -5.58 -23.64
C GLU A 135 9.58 -5.27 -23.07
N ILE A 136 9.44 -5.22 -21.73
CA ILE A 136 8.18 -4.94 -21.07
C ILE A 136 8.18 -3.49 -20.57
N ASP A 137 7.17 -2.73 -20.97
CA ASP A 137 6.99 -1.32 -20.61
C ASP A 137 6.09 -1.13 -19.38
N GLY A 138 5.14 -2.04 -19.15
CA GLY A 138 4.23 -2.03 -18.00
C GLY A 138 3.81 -3.42 -17.57
N ILE A 139 3.30 -3.57 -16.37
CA ILE A 139 2.88 -4.87 -15.80
C ILE A 139 1.47 -4.69 -15.23
N PHE A 140 0.52 -5.48 -15.75
CA PHE A 140 -0.84 -5.52 -15.24
C PHE A 140 -1.11 -6.85 -14.53
N CYS A 141 -1.89 -6.80 -13.48
CA CYS A 141 -2.36 -7.98 -12.78
C CYS A 141 -3.64 -8.50 -13.43
N THR A 142 -3.79 -9.83 -13.52
CA THR A 142 -5.05 -10.45 -13.98
C THR A 142 -6.17 -10.13 -12.99
N ARG A 143 -5.96 -10.49 -11.71
CA ARG A 143 -6.93 -10.31 -10.62
C ARG A 143 -6.24 -10.29 -9.26
N GLY A 144 -7.01 -9.86 -8.25
CA GLY A 144 -6.69 -9.98 -6.84
C GLY A 144 -7.14 -11.33 -6.26
N GLY A 145 -7.84 -11.29 -5.14
CA GLY A 145 -8.34 -12.44 -4.41
C GLY A 145 -7.54 -12.68 -3.13
N TYR A 146 -6.52 -13.55 -3.16
CA TYR A 146 -5.70 -13.83 -1.98
C TYR A 146 -4.27 -14.26 -2.38
N GLY A 147 -3.29 -13.85 -1.57
CA GLY A 147 -1.94 -14.41 -1.61
C GLY A 147 -0.84 -13.44 -2.02
N ALA A 148 -1.15 -12.20 -2.41
CA ALA A 148 -0.14 -11.19 -2.74
C ALA A 148 0.82 -10.88 -1.56
N PRO A 149 0.38 -10.74 -0.29
CA PRO A 149 1.29 -10.55 0.83
C PRO A 149 2.33 -11.67 1.00
N ARG A 150 2.02 -12.89 0.61
CA ARG A 150 2.90 -14.06 0.75
C ARG A 150 4.16 -13.97 -0.09
N ILE A 151 4.13 -13.20 -1.18
CA ILE A 151 5.26 -13.11 -2.11
C ILE A 151 6.17 -11.91 -1.85
N LEU A 152 5.81 -11.00 -0.94
CA LEU A 152 6.61 -9.82 -0.60
C LEU A 152 8.07 -10.13 -0.26
N PRO A 153 8.40 -11.18 0.53
CA PRO A 153 9.78 -11.50 0.87
C PRO A 153 10.60 -12.07 -0.30
N TYR A 154 9.96 -12.40 -1.44
CA TYR A 154 10.62 -13.00 -2.60
C TYR A 154 10.79 -12.02 -3.77
N LEU A 155 10.38 -10.75 -3.60
CA LEU A 155 10.54 -9.72 -4.62
C LEU A 155 11.96 -9.16 -4.61
N ASP A 156 12.48 -8.91 -5.81
CA ASP A 156 13.76 -8.23 -6.02
C ASP A 156 13.53 -6.71 -6.13
N TYR A 157 13.48 -6.06 -4.98
CA TYR A 157 13.23 -4.61 -4.89
C TYR A 157 14.35 -3.77 -5.52
N GLU A 158 15.59 -4.27 -5.58
CA GLU A 158 16.69 -3.56 -6.23
C GLU A 158 16.49 -3.56 -7.75
N SER A 159 16.14 -4.72 -8.33
CA SER A 159 15.81 -4.82 -9.75
C SER A 159 14.57 -4.00 -10.11
N ILE A 160 13.52 -3.98 -9.26
CA ILE A 160 12.31 -3.17 -9.46
C ILE A 160 12.67 -1.68 -9.49
N ALA A 161 13.49 -1.20 -8.54
CA ALA A 161 13.91 0.21 -8.50
C ALA A 161 14.75 0.61 -9.72
N ALA A 162 15.58 -0.31 -10.23
CA ALA A 162 16.43 -0.07 -11.40
C ALA A 162 15.66 -0.08 -12.73
N ASN A 163 14.47 -0.70 -12.76
CA ASN A 163 13.65 -0.87 -13.97
C ASN A 163 12.21 -0.39 -13.73
N PRO A 164 11.99 0.92 -13.52
CA PRO A 164 10.68 1.46 -13.19
C PRO A 164 9.68 1.25 -14.32
N LYS A 165 8.56 0.57 -14.01
CA LYS A 165 7.47 0.27 -14.93
C LYS A 165 6.13 0.61 -14.30
N VAL A 166 5.12 0.93 -15.09
CA VAL A 166 3.74 1.00 -14.61
C VAL A 166 3.37 -0.38 -14.06
N PHE A 167 3.06 -0.45 -12.77
CA PHE A 167 2.57 -1.66 -12.12
C PHE A 167 1.18 -1.39 -11.55
N MET A 168 0.16 -2.04 -12.09
CA MET A 168 -1.25 -1.73 -11.84
C MET A 168 -2.04 -2.95 -11.37
N GLY A 169 -2.92 -2.69 -10.38
CA GLY A 169 -3.88 -3.62 -9.82
C GLY A 169 -4.53 -3.03 -8.57
N TYR A 170 -5.47 -3.75 -7.96
CA TYR A 170 -6.14 -3.34 -6.71
C TYR A 170 -6.55 -4.56 -5.88
N SER A 171 -7.39 -4.39 -4.86
CA SER A 171 -7.79 -5.49 -3.98
C SER A 171 -6.56 -6.11 -3.28
N ASP A 172 -6.36 -7.42 -3.34
CA ASP A 172 -5.20 -8.13 -2.75
C ASP A 172 -3.85 -7.59 -3.24
N ILE A 173 -3.79 -6.98 -4.45
CA ILE A 173 -2.59 -6.37 -5.00
C ILE A 173 -2.15 -5.11 -4.21
N THR A 174 -3.02 -4.51 -3.42
CA THR A 174 -2.70 -3.39 -2.52
C THR A 174 -1.43 -3.65 -1.71
N ALA A 175 -1.22 -4.89 -1.26
CA ALA A 175 -0.02 -5.25 -0.51
C ALA A 175 1.26 -5.10 -1.34
N LEU A 176 1.24 -5.52 -2.61
CA LEU A 176 2.36 -5.36 -3.54
C LEU A 176 2.61 -3.89 -3.88
N LEU A 177 1.53 -3.14 -4.16
CA LEU A 177 1.63 -1.73 -4.52
C LEU A 177 2.33 -0.92 -3.43
N ASN A 178 1.87 -1.05 -2.18
CA ASN A 178 2.46 -0.34 -1.05
C ASN A 178 3.88 -0.84 -0.74
N ALA A 179 4.11 -2.15 -0.73
CA ALA A 179 5.44 -2.70 -0.46
C ALA A 179 6.49 -2.25 -1.50
N ILE A 180 6.16 -2.27 -2.78
CA ILE A 180 7.04 -1.79 -3.85
C ILE A 180 7.31 -0.30 -3.67
N GLN A 181 6.29 0.52 -3.42
CA GLN A 181 6.46 1.94 -3.19
C GLN A 181 7.36 2.22 -1.97
N VAL A 182 7.13 1.55 -0.85
CA VAL A 182 7.93 1.69 0.39
C VAL A 182 9.38 1.28 0.18
N LYS A 183 9.61 0.16 -0.51
CA LYS A 183 10.94 -0.42 -0.68
C LYS A 183 11.78 0.27 -1.76
N THR A 184 11.13 0.86 -2.76
CA THR A 184 11.81 1.38 -3.95
C THR A 184 11.63 2.88 -4.17
N GLY A 185 10.50 3.44 -3.75
CA GLY A 185 10.04 4.77 -4.14
C GLY A 185 9.30 4.81 -5.48
N LEU A 186 9.15 3.66 -6.16
CA LEU A 186 8.40 3.58 -7.42
C LEU A 186 6.92 3.89 -7.19
N VAL A 187 6.38 4.79 -8.02
CA VAL A 187 4.94 5.03 -8.10
C VAL A 187 4.26 3.79 -8.64
N THR A 188 3.28 3.29 -7.89
CA THR A 188 2.46 2.14 -8.26
C THR A 188 1.00 2.57 -8.39
N TYR A 189 0.16 1.78 -9.06
CA TYR A 189 -1.16 2.24 -9.46
C TYR A 189 -2.25 1.32 -8.91
N HIS A 190 -3.03 1.85 -7.98
CA HIS A 190 -4.28 1.22 -7.56
C HIS A 190 -5.34 1.52 -8.61
N GLY A 191 -5.73 0.52 -9.36
CA GLY A 191 -6.64 0.66 -10.49
C GLY A 191 -7.06 -0.69 -11.06
N PRO A 192 -7.96 -0.67 -12.05
CA PRO A 192 -8.63 -1.86 -12.56
C PRO A 192 -7.64 -2.90 -13.08
N MET A 193 -8.03 -4.17 -12.99
CA MET A 193 -7.24 -5.32 -13.40
C MET A 193 -7.73 -5.89 -14.74
N ALA A 194 -6.90 -6.70 -15.39
CA ALA A 194 -7.18 -7.21 -16.72
C ALA A 194 -8.34 -8.24 -16.79
N PHE A 195 -8.84 -8.70 -15.65
CA PHE A 195 -10.00 -9.57 -15.54
C PHE A 195 -11.34 -8.84 -15.76
N GLU A 196 -11.33 -7.52 -15.73
CA GLU A 196 -12.50 -6.67 -15.76
C GLU A 196 -12.54 -5.86 -17.08
N ASN A 197 -13.72 -5.62 -17.60
CA ASN A 197 -13.88 -4.68 -18.69
C ASN A 197 -13.88 -3.25 -18.14
N PHE A 198 -13.23 -2.34 -18.87
CA PHE A 198 -13.34 -0.91 -18.55
C PHE A 198 -14.67 -0.37 -19.06
N THR A 199 -15.34 0.45 -18.24
CA THR A 199 -16.35 1.38 -18.72
C THR A 199 -15.68 2.54 -19.45
N ASP A 200 -16.45 3.37 -20.15
CA ASP A 200 -15.93 4.61 -20.78
C ASP A 200 -15.29 5.52 -19.72
N TYR A 201 -15.90 5.63 -18.54
CA TYR A 201 -15.34 6.37 -17.40
C TYR A 201 -13.98 5.78 -16.97
N THR A 202 -13.92 4.49 -16.74
CA THR A 202 -12.68 3.83 -16.28
C THR A 202 -11.56 3.98 -17.32
N TYR A 203 -11.88 3.87 -18.62
CA TYR A 203 -10.93 4.05 -19.68
C TYR A 203 -10.40 5.51 -19.75
N GLU A 204 -11.29 6.49 -19.59
CA GLU A 204 -10.89 7.90 -19.51
C GLU A 204 -9.96 8.16 -18.32
N GLN A 205 -10.29 7.63 -17.13
CA GLN A 205 -9.42 7.76 -15.95
C GLN A 205 -8.05 7.10 -16.15
N PHE A 206 -8.02 5.93 -16.77
CA PHE A 206 -6.78 5.26 -17.14
C PHE A 206 -5.94 6.10 -18.13
N GLN A 207 -6.56 6.66 -19.15
CA GLN A 207 -5.87 7.52 -20.10
C GLN A 207 -5.28 8.77 -19.42
N ARG A 208 -6.06 9.44 -18.59
CA ARG A 208 -5.69 10.68 -17.89
C ARG A 208 -4.52 10.51 -16.92
N VAL A 209 -4.35 9.32 -16.33
CA VAL A 209 -3.29 9.08 -15.34
C VAL A 209 -2.07 8.39 -15.95
N ILE A 210 -2.26 7.49 -16.93
CA ILE A 210 -1.23 6.58 -17.44
C ILE A 210 -0.77 6.89 -18.86
N GLN A 211 -1.70 7.17 -19.79
CA GLN A 211 -1.37 7.32 -21.21
C GLN A 211 -1.14 8.77 -21.62
N ASN A 212 -2.04 9.64 -21.22
CA ASN A 212 -2.04 11.07 -21.54
C ASN A 212 -2.13 11.87 -20.23
N PRO A 213 -1.06 11.85 -19.40
CA PRO A 213 -1.12 12.42 -18.06
C PRO A 213 -1.44 13.92 -18.13
N GLU A 214 -2.36 14.34 -17.29
CA GLU A 214 -2.76 15.75 -17.12
C GLU A 214 -2.10 16.31 -15.87
N ASP A 215 -1.66 17.55 -15.93
CA ASP A 215 -1.27 18.31 -14.73
C ASP A 215 -2.50 18.58 -13.87
N LEU A 216 -2.37 18.40 -12.56
CA LEU A 216 -3.45 18.60 -11.59
C LEU A 216 -4.69 17.74 -11.88
N ALA A 217 -4.48 16.53 -12.43
CA ALA A 217 -5.58 15.62 -12.75
C ALA A 217 -6.47 15.37 -11.52
N GLN A 218 -7.76 15.69 -11.66
CA GLN A 218 -8.77 15.33 -10.67
C GLN A 218 -9.10 13.85 -10.80
N ILE A 219 -9.05 13.10 -9.71
CA ILE A 219 -9.28 11.65 -9.67
C ILE A 219 -10.43 11.29 -8.73
N GLY A 220 -11.12 10.19 -9.02
CA GLY A 220 -12.18 9.66 -8.17
C GLY A 220 -13.48 10.45 -8.15
N SER A 221 -13.64 11.46 -9.00
CA SER A 221 -14.92 12.17 -9.14
C SER A 221 -15.97 11.24 -9.70
N PRO A 222 -17.21 11.27 -9.20
CA PRO A 222 -18.31 10.51 -9.80
C PRO A 222 -18.53 10.87 -11.28
N PRO A 223 -19.00 9.93 -12.10
CA PRO A 223 -19.44 10.24 -13.45
C PRO A 223 -20.60 11.27 -13.42
N GLU A 224 -20.77 11.97 -14.54
CA GLU A 224 -21.88 12.93 -14.68
C GLU A 224 -23.23 12.21 -14.52
N PHE A 225 -24.10 12.81 -13.73
CA PHE A 225 -25.46 12.32 -13.52
C PHE A 225 -26.47 13.28 -14.14
N GLU A 226 -27.34 12.76 -15.00
CA GLU A 226 -28.41 13.55 -15.60
C GLU A 226 -29.53 13.83 -14.60
N LEU A 227 -29.50 15.02 -14.01
CA LEU A 227 -30.57 15.51 -13.11
C LEU A 227 -31.89 15.74 -13.87
N GLY A 228 -33.01 15.56 -13.21
CA GLY A 228 -34.32 15.80 -13.77
C GLY A 228 -35.44 15.69 -12.73
N PRO A 229 -36.68 15.98 -13.08
CA PRO A 229 -37.82 15.86 -12.18
C PRO A 229 -37.95 14.45 -11.62
N GLY A 230 -37.80 14.30 -10.28
CA GLY A 230 -37.84 13.02 -9.59
C GLY A 230 -36.56 12.17 -9.72
N ARG A 231 -35.53 12.69 -10.37
CA ARG A 231 -34.23 12.00 -10.55
C ARG A 231 -33.17 12.70 -9.72
N VAL A 232 -32.51 11.95 -8.83
CA VAL A 232 -31.40 12.42 -8.01
C VAL A 232 -30.33 11.32 -7.98
N GLU A 233 -29.07 11.73 -7.97
CA GLU A 233 -27.96 10.80 -7.74
C GLU A 233 -28.09 10.16 -6.34
N ARG A 234 -28.00 8.85 -6.25
CA ARG A 234 -28.11 8.11 -4.99
C ARG A 234 -26.89 7.25 -4.68
N GLU A 235 -26.24 6.73 -5.70
CA GLU A 235 -25.17 5.73 -5.57
C GLU A 235 -23.78 6.34 -5.52
N ASN A 236 -23.57 7.43 -6.30
CA ASN A 236 -22.25 8.04 -6.49
C ASN A 236 -22.13 9.42 -5.83
N ARG A 237 -22.77 9.60 -4.66
CA ARG A 237 -22.69 10.86 -3.90
C ARG A 237 -21.37 10.97 -3.15
N LEU A 238 -20.70 12.12 -3.32
CA LEU A 238 -19.63 12.53 -2.42
C LEU A 238 -20.21 13.06 -1.11
N THR A 239 -19.57 12.72 0.00
CA THR A 239 -19.99 13.16 1.34
C THR A 239 -18.78 13.68 2.11
N THR A 240 -18.82 14.96 2.47
CA THR A 240 -17.87 15.56 3.39
C THR A 240 -18.16 15.07 4.81
N ILE A 241 -17.22 14.33 5.39
CA ILE A 241 -17.29 13.85 6.77
C ILE A 241 -16.70 14.88 7.72
N SER A 242 -15.55 15.46 7.33
CA SER A 242 -14.86 16.54 8.03
C SER A 242 -14.32 17.53 6.99
N SER A 243 -14.64 18.81 7.17
CA SER A 243 -14.26 19.91 6.27
C SER A 243 -12.77 20.18 6.28
N GLY A 244 -12.28 20.83 5.22
CA GLY A 244 -10.93 21.32 5.10
C GLY A 244 -10.22 20.88 3.84
N VAL A 245 -8.97 21.33 3.75
CA VAL A 245 -8.08 21.04 2.62
C VAL A 245 -6.75 20.56 3.16
N ALA A 246 -6.18 19.54 2.53
CA ALA A 246 -4.86 19.03 2.87
C ALA A 246 -4.08 18.61 1.63
N GLU A 247 -2.77 18.64 1.75
CA GLU A 247 -1.85 18.11 0.75
C GLU A 247 -0.98 17.02 1.39
N GLY A 248 -0.62 16.00 0.59
CA GLY A 248 0.21 14.91 1.05
C GLY A 248 0.38 13.84 -0.04
N ARG A 249 1.29 12.90 0.19
CA ARG A 249 1.44 11.76 -0.71
C ARG A 249 0.27 10.80 -0.55
N LEU A 250 -0.22 10.26 -1.66
CA LEU A 250 -1.23 9.22 -1.64
C LEU A 250 -0.64 7.91 -1.12
N VAL A 251 -1.25 7.35 -0.09
CA VAL A 251 -0.98 6.01 0.44
C VAL A 251 -2.29 5.31 0.70
N GLY A 252 -2.35 3.99 0.57
CA GLY A 252 -3.58 3.27 0.87
C GLY A 252 -3.95 2.19 -0.14
N GLY A 253 -5.25 2.01 -0.34
CA GLY A 253 -5.86 1.00 -1.18
C GLY A 253 -6.93 0.21 -0.42
N ASN A 254 -6.99 -1.11 -0.63
CA ASN A 254 -7.91 -1.97 0.10
C ASN A 254 -7.57 -1.99 1.59
N LEU A 255 -8.55 -1.67 2.43
CA LEU A 255 -8.36 -1.52 3.88
C LEU A 255 -7.95 -2.84 4.53
N SER A 256 -8.57 -3.96 4.16
CA SER A 256 -8.25 -5.29 4.66
C SER A 256 -6.79 -5.65 4.42
N LEU A 257 -6.25 -5.30 3.25
CA LEU A 257 -4.86 -5.58 2.89
C LEU A 257 -3.88 -4.58 3.52
N LEU A 258 -4.26 -3.30 3.59
CA LEU A 258 -3.41 -2.28 4.19
C LEU A 258 -3.11 -2.59 5.66
N VAL A 259 -4.11 -3.01 6.45
CA VAL A 259 -3.91 -3.34 7.86
C VAL A 259 -3.00 -4.56 8.08
N THR A 260 -2.87 -5.45 7.09
CA THR A 260 -1.93 -6.59 7.18
C THR A 260 -0.46 -6.17 7.09
N LEU A 261 -0.18 -4.97 6.57
CA LEU A 261 1.19 -4.45 6.44
C LEU A 261 1.67 -3.73 7.71
N LEU A 262 0.77 -3.39 8.64
CA LEU A 262 1.12 -2.67 9.87
C LEU A 262 2.13 -3.46 10.72
N GLY A 263 3.16 -2.78 11.17
CA GLY A 263 4.24 -3.38 11.96
C GLY A 263 5.23 -4.25 11.16
N THR A 264 5.10 -4.30 9.85
CA THR A 264 6.04 -4.99 8.95
C THR A 264 7.01 -4.00 8.30
N GLU A 265 8.05 -4.49 7.65
CA GLU A 265 8.98 -3.68 6.86
C GLU A 265 8.37 -3.11 5.56
N TYR A 266 7.12 -3.47 5.27
CA TYR A 266 6.34 -3.04 4.10
C TYR A 266 5.27 -2.00 4.47
N GLU A 267 5.22 -1.58 5.73
CA GLU A 267 4.27 -0.58 6.22
C GLU A 267 4.48 0.76 5.52
N PRO A 268 3.42 1.36 4.92
CA PRO A 268 3.50 2.69 4.34
C PRO A 268 3.82 3.78 5.36
N ASP A 269 4.45 4.86 4.92
CA ASP A 269 4.63 6.05 5.75
C ASP A 269 3.35 6.90 5.74
N PHE A 270 2.62 6.86 6.85
CA PHE A 270 1.37 7.61 7.03
C PHE A 270 1.60 9.09 7.36
N LYS A 271 2.83 9.46 7.75
CA LYS A 271 3.10 10.82 8.21
C LYS A 271 2.91 11.86 7.11
N GLY A 272 1.95 12.76 7.32
CA GLY A 272 1.64 13.83 6.37
C GLY A 272 1.08 13.33 5.04
N SER A 273 0.57 12.10 4.98
CA SER A 273 -0.02 11.52 3.77
C SER A 273 -1.51 11.83 3.65
N ILE A 274 -2.04 11.68 2.45
CA ILE A 274 -3.47 11.49 2.20
C ILE A 274 -3.71 9.98 2.12
N LEU A 275 -4.44 9.46 3.09
CA LEU A 275 -4.81 8.06 3.17
C LEU A 275 -6.08 7.82 2.34
N PHE A 276 -6.00 6.98 1.30
CA PHE A 276 -7.20 6.54 0.58
C PHE A 276 -7.54 5.09 0.91
N LEU A 277 -8.84 4.80 1.10
CA LEU A 277 -9.32 3.50 1.56
C LEU A 277 -10.58 3.08 0.83
N GLU A 278 -10.65 1.83 0.44
CA GLU A 278 -11.84 1.15 -0.09
C GLU A 278 -11.91 -0.27 0.46
N ASP A 279 -13.04 -0.95 0.34
CA ASP A 279 -13.12 -2.40 0.61
C ASP A 279 -14.36 -3.03 -0.02
N VAL A 280 -14.42 -4.37 -0.03
CA VAL A 280 -15.54 -5.14 -0.57
C VAL A 280 -15.90 -6.31 0.35
N TYR A 281 -17.20 -6.61 0.44
CA TYR A 281 -17.76 -7.72 1.25
C TYR A 281 -17.53 -7.64 2.76
N GLU A 282 -16.95 -6.54 3.26
CA GLU A 282 -16.69 -6.36 4.68
C GLU A 282 -17.94 -5.79 5.40
N PRO A 283 -18.47 -6.48 6.43
CA PRO A 283 -19.54 -5.89 7.24
C PRO A 283 -19.05 -4.69 8.05
N PRO A 284 -19.91 -3.73 8.41
CA PRO A 284 -19.51 -2.51 9.11
C PRO A 284 -18.66 -2.73 10.37
N TYR A 285 -18.91 -3.78 11.15
CA TYR A 285 -18.10 -4.09 12.33
C TYR A 285 -16.64 -4.50 11.99
N SER A 286 -16.42 -5.08 10.83
CA SER A 286 -15.08 -5.44 10.34
C SER A 286 -14.33 -4.19 9.91
N ILE A 287 -15.00 -3.29 9.18
CA ILE A 287 -14.46 -1.96 8.83
C ILE A 287 -14.11 -1.18 10.10
N ASP A 288 -15.00 -1.16 11.11
CA ASP A 288 -14.73 -0.52 12.41
C ASP A 288 -13.49 -1.12 13.09
N ARG A 289 -13.35 -2.43 13.10
CA ARG A 289 -12.19 -3.12 13.68
C ARG A 289 -10.88 -2.71 12.97
N MET A 290 -10.88 -2.64 11.66
CA MET A 290 -9.71 -2.26 10.87
C MET A 290 -9.34 -0.78 11.05
N LEU A 291 -10.31 0.13 11.04
CA LEU A 291 -10.09 1.54 11.36
C LEU A 291 -9.65 1.73 12.83
N THR A 292 -10.21 0.94 13.75
CA THR A 292 -9.75 0.92 15.15
C THR A 292 -8.31 0.45 15.26
N HIS A 293 -7.90 -0.54 14.47
CA HIS A 293 -6.50 -1.00 14.43
C HIS A 293 -5.57 0.11 13.95
N LEU A 294 -5.90 0.80 12.86
CA LEU A 294 -5.14 1.97 12.39
C LEU A 294 -5.04 3.07 13.47
N TRP A 295 -6.15 3.33 14.17
CA TRP A 295 -6.17 4.29 15.27
C TRP A 295 -5.28 3.86 16.44
N LEU A 296 -5.43 2.64 16.97
CA LEU A 296 -4.61 2.12 18.06
C LEU A 296 -3.12 2.04 17.73
N ALA A 297 -2.79 1.84 16.45
CA ALA A 297 -1.43 1.89 15.94
C ALA A 297 -0.91 3.33 15.75
N GLY A 298 -1.70 4.37 16.07
CA GLY A 298 -1.33 5.78 15.92
C GLY A 298 -1.17 6.23 14.48
N LYS A 299 -1.82 5.56 13.52
CA LYS A 299 -1.68 5.86 12.09
C LYS A 299 -2.66 6.93 11.62
N LEU A 300 -3.88 6.94 12.17
CA LEU A 300 -4.89 7.92 11.80
C LEU A 300 -4.51 9.34 12.26
N GLU A 301 -3.74 9.49 13.34
CA GLU A 301 -3.25 10.78 13.82
C GLU A 301 -2.06 11.33 13.02
N GLN A 302 -1.47 10.51 12.14
CA GLN A 302 -0.31 10.89 11.35
C GLN A 302 -0.69 11.47 9.98
N VAL A 303 -1.88 11.14 9.46
CA VAL A 303 -2.29 11.54 8.11
C VAL A 303 -2.70 13.01 8.05
N SER A 304 -2.53 13.64 6.89
CA SER A 304 -3.01 15.00 6.61
C SER A 304 -4.46 15.04 6.16
N GLY A 305 -4.99 13.94 5.60
CA GLY A 305 -6.37 13.83 5.13
C GLY A 305 -6.75 12.39 4.81
N ILE A 306 -8.04 12.12 4.71
CA ILE A 306 -8.54 10.78 4.40
C ILE A 306 -9.57 10.83 3.27
N ALA A 307 -9.34 10.04 2.23
CA ALA A 307 -10.19 9.92 1.06
C ALA A 307 -10.80 8.50 1.00
N PHE A 308 -12.07 8.36 1.32
CA PHE A 308 -12.75 7.07 1.23
C PHE A 308 -13.36 6.87 -0.16
N GLY A 309 -13.00 5.76 -0.77
CA GLY A 309 -13.66 5.21 -1.95
C GLY A 309 -14.97 4.52 -1.61
N LYS A 310 -15.30 3.48 -2.37
CA LYS A 310 -16.49 2.68 -2.19
C LYS A 310 -16.23 1.51 -1.23
N PHE A 311 -17.24 1.23 -0.39
CA PHE A 311 -17.32 0.01 0.42
C PHE A 311 -18.50 -0.79 -0.13
N THR A 312 -18.21 -1.63 -1.11
CA THR A 312 -19.24 -2.34 -1.87
C THR A 312 -19.60 -3.66 -1.23
N ASN A 313 -20.85 -4.11 -1.46
CA ASN A 313 -21.35 -5.38 -0.95
C ASN A 313 -21.17 -5.57 0.58
N ALA A 314 -21.13 -4.47 1.33
CA ALA A 314 -21.13 -4.51 2.78
C ALA A 314 -22.45 -5.13 3.27
N SER A 315 -22.38 -6.26 3.96
CA SER A 315 -23.58 -6.94 4.49
C SER A 315 -23.99 -6.30 5.81
N TYR A 316 -25.21 -5.77 5.84
CA TYR A 316 -25.79 -5.20 7.04
C TYR A 316 -26.67 -6.23 7.75
N GLY A 317 -26.28 -6.62 8.97
CA GLY A 317 -27.13 -7.36 9.88
C GLY A 317 -28.20 -6.45 10.52
N SER A 318 -29.09 -7.03 11.32
CA SER A 318 -29.97 -6.24 12.19
C SER A 318 -29.14 -5.57 13.30
N ASN A 319 -29.49 -4.34 13.67
CA ASN A 319 -28.86 -3.59 14.77
C ASN A 319 -27.33 -3.39 14.59
N THR A 320 -26.96 -2.84 13.45
CA THR A 320 -25.56 -2.51 13.10
C THR A 320 -25.42 -1.04 12.71
N PHE A 321 -24.23 -0.49 12.86
CA PHE A 321 -23.88 0.80 12.25
C PHE A 321 -23.84 0.69 10.73
N SER A 322 -24.11 1.78 10.05
CA SER A 322 -23.76 1.94 8.64
C SER A 322 -22.25 2.17 8.50
N VAL A 323 -21.70 1.93 7.31
CA VAL A 323 -20.30 2.25 7.00
C VAL A 323 -20.02 3.73 7.24
N GLU A 324 -20.95 4.63 6.91
CA GLU A 324 -20.79 6.05 7.14
C GLU A 324 -20.71 6.40 8.63
N GLU A 325 -21.55 5.80 9.48
CA GLU A 325 -21.49 6.00 10.93
C GLU A 325 -20.16 5.53 11.52
N VAL A 326 -19.63 4.40 11.04
CA VAL A 326 -18.30 3.90 11.42
C VAL A 326 -17.22 4.92 11.03
N ILE A 327 -17.23 5.40 9.78
CA ILE A 327 -16.27 6.39 9.30
C ILE A 327 -16.35 7.69 10.13
N ARG A 328 -17.56 8.21 10.37
CA ARG A 328 -17.75 9.41 11.20
C ARG A 328 -17.26 9.21 12.63
N SER A 329 -17.51 8.05 13.21
CA SER A 329 -17.05 7.72 14.57
C SER A 329 -15.54 7.66 14.70
N ARG A 330 -14.84 7.07 13.71
CA ARG A 330 -13.39 6.85 13.77
C ARG A 330 -12.56 8.00 13.20
N CYS A 331 -13.08 8.68 12.18
CA CYS A 331 -12.31 9.66 11.42
C CYS A 331 -12.85 11.09 11.51
N GLY A 332 -14.11 11.29 11.93
CA GLY A 332 -14.76 12.60 11.90
C GLY A 332 -14.16 13.66 12.85
N ASN A 333 -13.44 13.25 13.88
CA ASN A 333 -12.87 14.14 14.91
C ASN A 333 -11.32 14.19 14.90
N LEU A 334 -10.68 13.73 13.83
CA LEU A 334 -9.20 13.74 13.73
C LEU A 334 -8.62 15.13 13.47
N GLY A 335 -9.46 16.12 13.12
CA GLY A 335 -9.01 17.48 12.80
C GLY A 335 -8.38 17.63 11.41
N VAL A 336 -8.59 16.64 10.53
CA VAL A 336 -8.16 16.65 9.14
C VAL A 336 -9.34 16.52 8.19
N PRO A 337 -9.24 16.96 6.92
CA PRO A 337 -10.30 16.76 5.94
C PRO A 337 -10.56 15.28 5.68
N VAL A 338 -11.84 14.92 5.62
CA VAL A 338 -12.28 13.56 5.35
C VAL A 338 -13.41 13.59 4.32
N LEU A 339 -13.19 12.97 3.18
CA LEU A 339 -14.14 12.86 2.07
C LEU A 339 -14.49 11.40 1.82
N LYS A 340 -15.77 11.10 1.54
CA LYS A 340 -16.26 9.75 1.24
C LYS A 340 -17.01 9.73 -0.10
N GLY A 341 -16.90 8.61 -0.79
CA GLY A 341 -17.74 8.31 -1.96
C GLY A 341 -17.00 8.43 -3.31
N LEU A 342 -15.67 8.63 -3.27
CA LEU A 342 -14.84 8.65 -4.48
C LEU A 342 -14.96 7.33 -5.26
N MET A 343 -14.82 7.41 -6.58
CA MET A 343 -14.89 6.26 -7.49
C MET A 343 -13.58 5.44 -7.44
N ILE A 344 -13.27 4.93 -6.27
CA ILE A 344 -12.07 4.13 -5.96
C ILE A 344 -12.52 2.80 -5.38
N GLY A 345 -11.98 1.69 -5.89
CA GLY A 345 -12.20 0.34 -5.35
C GLY A 345 -13.12 -0.54 -6.20
N HIS A 346 -13.83 -1.48 -5.58
CA HIS A 346 -14.63 -2.51 -6.22
C HIS A 346 -15.98 -1.95 -6.73
N THR A 347 -15.91 -1.13 -7.75
CA THR A 347 -17.06 -0.51 -8.43
C THR A 347 -16.86 -0.59 -9.94
N GLU A 348 -17.93 -0.57 -10.71
CA GLU A 348 -17.85 -0.69 -12.15
C GLU A 348 -17.06 0.46 -12.77
N ASP A 349 -17.38 1.69 -12.36
CA ASP A 349 -16.60 2.87 -12.70
C ASP A 349 -15.48 3.06 -11.69
N GLN A 350 -14.23 2.88 -12.14
CA GLN A 350 -13.04 2.99 -11.30
C GLN A 350 -12.09 4.08 -11.79
N THR A 351 -11.48 4.77 -10.84
CA THR A 351 -10.35 5.65 -11.15
C THR A 351 -9.03 4.93 -10.89
N VAL A 352 -7.96 5.42 -11.53
CA VAL A 352 -6.58 4.99 -11.25
C VAL A 352 -5.97 5.94 -10.22
N VAL A 353 -5.52 5.40 -9.08
CA VAL A 353 -4.89 6.17 -7.99
C VAL A 353 -3.40 5.86 -7.92
N PRO A 354 -2.52 6.83 -8.22
CA PRO A 354 -1.07 6.62 -8.14
C PRO A 354 -0.58 6.74 -6.70
N ILE A 355 -0.08 5.64 -6.13
CA ILE A 355 0.49 5.58 -4.78
C ILE A 355 1.87 6.21 -4.76
N GLY A 356 2.12 7.11 -3.81
CA GLY A 356 3.39 7.81 -3.62
C GLY A 356 3.45 9.20 -4.26
N ILE A 357 2.47 9.59 -5.07
CA ILE A 357 2.37 10.91 -5.70
C ILE A 357 1.76 11.94 -4.73
N PRO A 358 2.28 13.19 -4.68
CA PRO A 358 1.62 14.28 -3.98
C PRO A 358 0.23 14.58 -4.56
N ALA A 359 -0.73 14.75 -3.68
CA ALA A 359 -2.11 15.08 -4.03
C ALA A 359 -2.68 16.12 -3.06
N ARG A 360 -3.77 16.75 -3.47
CA ARG A 360 -4.57 17.68 -2.69
C ARG A 360 -5.98 17.13 -2.52
N LEU A 361 -6.40 16.96 -1.27
CA LEU A 361 -7.76 16.65 -0.89
C LEU A 361 -8.46 17.93 -0.46
N ASP A 362 -9.50 18.31 -1.16
CA ASP A 362 -10.41 19.40 -0.81
C ASP A 362 -11.78 18.79 -0.46
N ALA A 363 -12.00 18.54 0.83
CA ALA A 363 -13.23 17.90 1.27
C ALA A 363 -14.44 18.82 1.16
N ASP A 364 -14.25 20.14 1.16
CA ASP A 364 -15.31 21.13 1.02
C ASP A 364 -15.85 21.19 -0.41
N GLN A 365 -14.95 21.03 -1.40
CA GLN A 365 -15.33 20.96 -2.81
C GLN A 365 -15.60 19.54 -3.30
N GLY A 366 -15.36 18.52 -2.46
CA GLY A 366 -15.49 17.12 -2.86
C GLY A 366 -14.45 16.69 -3.92
N GLN A 367 -13.20 17.15 -3.81
CA GLN A 367 -12.18 16.94 -4.83
C GLN A 367 -10.93 16.26 -4.27
N LEU A 368 -10.39 15.34 -5.07
CA LEU A 368 -9.06 14.77 -4.90
C LEU A 368 -8.29 14.99 -6.20
N SER A 369 -7.18 15.75 -6.15
CA SER A 369 -6.41 16.12 -7.33
C SER A 369 -4.94 15.76 -7.15
N LEU A 370 -4.31 15.25 -8.20
CA LEU A 370 -2.86 15.06 -8.24
C LEU A 370 -2.17 16.42 -8.34
N LEU A 371 -1.03 16.61 -7.67
CA LEU A 371 -0.25 17.84 -7.74
C LEU A 371 0.86 17.78 -8.78
N GLU A 372 1.08 16.63 -9.37
CA GLU A 372 2.03 16.40 -10.45
C GLU A 372 1.67 15.14 -11.23
N MET A 373 2.15 15.03 -12.47
CA MET A 373 2.00 13.79 -13.26
C MET A 373 2.66 12.61 -12.56
N SER A 374 2.02 11.45 -12.63
CA SER A 374 2.48 10.21 -11.98
C SER A 374 3.45 9.38 -12.83
N VAL A 375 3.55 9.70 -14.11
CA VAL A 375 4.44 9.08 -15.10
C VAL A 375 5.33 10.13 -15.76
N ASN A 376 6.42 9.69 -16.40
CA ASN A 376 7.34 10.54 -17.19
C ASN A 376 7.00 10.49 -18.66
#